data_50f48c7e4c614a90c36b6dd2ee69bc68
#
_entry.id   50f48c7e4c614a90c36b6dd2ee69bc68
#
_cell.length_a   1.000
_cell.length_b   1.000
_cell.length_c   1.000
_cell.angle_alpha   90.00
_cell.angle_beta   90.00
_cell.angle_gamma   90.00
#
_symmetry.space_group_name_H-M   'P 1'
#
loop_
_entity.id
_entity.type
_entity.pdbx_description
1 polymer ?
#
loop_
_entity_poly.entity_id
_entity_poly.type
_entity_poly.pdbx_seq_one_letter_code
_entity_poly.pdbx_strand_id
1 'polypeptide(L)'
;LSDVEPITEKINSLNFDSSLLETKTTSEHISQSDDSEQRKLLWQVLTINAFFFVLEMITGFVSNSMGLVADSLDMLADSVVYSLALFAVGGAVARKNGIAKMSGYFQLTLAVLGFVEVIRRFLGFTEVPAFQTMILISLLALIGNAISLYLLQKSKSKEAHMQASMIFTSNDVIVNIGVIVAGILVYFTNSKIPDLVIG
;
A
#
# COMPACT_ATOMS: atom_id res chain seq x y z
N LEU A 1 30.53 -18.04 13.83
CA LEU A 1 30.11 -19.41 14.15
C LEU A 1 29.61 -19.37 15.59
N SER A 2 28.29 -19.34 15.77
CA SER A 2 27.70 -19.54 17.09
C SER A 2 28.00 -21.00 17.49
N ASP A 3 28.67 -21.15 18.63
CA ASP A 3 29.00 -22.44 19.21
C ASP A 3 27.70 -23.23 19.41
N VAL A 4 27.55 -24.31 18.69
CA VAL A 4 26.38 -25.22 18.79
C VAL A 4 26.54 -26.16 19.99
N GLU A 5 27.78 -26.34 20.45
CA GLU A 5 28.12 -27.19 21.60
C GLU A 5 27.35 -26.82 22.87
N PRO A 6 27.24 -25.54 23.32
CA PRO A 6 26.51 -25.19 24.53
C PRO A 6 24.99 -25.49 24.44
N ILE A 7 24.43 -25.46 23.23
CA ILE A 7 23.00 -25.75 23.01
C ILE A 7 22.77 -27.26 23.12
N THR A 8 23.63 -28.07 22.48
CA THR A 8 23.55 -29.53 22.52
C THR A 8 23.78 -30.05 23.94
N GLU A 9 24.72 -29.46 24.67
CA GLU A 9 25.02 -29.82 26.07
C GLU A 9 23.83 -29.49 26.99
N LYS A 10 23.16 -28.31 26.76
CA LYS A 10 22.00 -27.93 27.54
C LYS A 10 20.80 -28.84 27.27
N ILE A 11 20.60 -29.29 26.04
CA ILE A 11 19.52 -30.23 25.68
C ILE A 11 19.79 -31.61 26.28
N ASN A 12 21.03 -32.10 26.24
CA ASN A 12 21.41 -33.36 26.84
C ASN A 12 21.30 -33.35 28.37
N SER A 13 21.54 -32.20 29.03
CA SER A 13 21.34 -32.05 30.47
C SER A 13 19.87 -32.19 30.91
N LEU A 14 18.92 -32.09 29.97
CA LEU A 14 17.49 -32.30 30.19
C LEU A 14 17.05 -33.74 29.92
N ASN A 15 17.99 -34.69 29.76
CA ASN A 15 17.75 -36.11 29.47
C ASN A 15 17.05 -36.38 28.11
N PHE A 16 17.19 -35.44 27.16
CA PHE A 16 16.81 -35.67 25.77
C PHE A 16 18.06 -36.15 25.01
N ASP A 17 17.96 -37.34 24.42
CA ASP A 17 19.04 -37.90 23.60
C ASP A 17 19.09 -37.08 22.28
N SER A 18 20.01 -36.11 22.23
CA SER A 18 20.16 -35.20 21.09
C SER A 18 21.49 -35.40 20.39
N SER A 19 21.46 -35.53 19.07
CA SER A 19 22.65 -35.54 18.21
C SER A 19 22.55 -34.42 17.17
N LEU A 20 23.68 -33.75 16.94
CA LEU A 20 23.78 -32.76 15.87
C LEU A 20 23.74 -33.47 14.53
N LEU A 21 22.66 -33.32 13.77
CA LEU A 21 22.49 -33.97 12.45
C LEU A 21 23.20 -33.22 11.34
N GLU A 22 23.14 -31.89 11.32
CA GLU A 22 23.73 -31.06 10.28
C GLU A 22 23.91 -29.61 10.77
N THR A 23 25.05 -29.02 10.43
CA THR A 23 25.25 -27.57 10.60
C THR A 23 25.30 -26.93 9.23
N LYS A 24 24.27 -26.12 8.87
CA LYS A 24 24.31 -25.30 7.66
C LYS A 24 24.79 -23.89 8.01
N THR A 25 25.91 -23.49 7.42
CA THR A 25 26.31 -22.08 7.43
C THR A 25 25.36 -21.32 6.55
N THR A 26 24.42 -20.59 7.16
CA THR A 26 23.60 -19.62 6.43
C THR A 26 24.48 -18.43 6.11
N SER A 27 24.79 -18.22 4.84
CA SER A 27 25.56 -17.07 4.41
C SER A 27 24.73 -15.79 4.62
N GLU A 28 25.19 -14.89 5.48
CA GLU A 28 24.62 -13.54 5.71
C GLU A 28 24.55 -12.69 4.43
N HIS A 29 25.22 -13.10 3.36
CA HIS A 29 25.19 -12.45 2.05
C HIS A 29 23.81 -12.45 1.37
N ILE A 30 22.90 -13.36 1.72
CA ILE A 30 21.57 -13.43 1.11
C ILE A 30 20.69 -12.28 1.62
N SER A 31 20.81 -11.89 2.90
CA SER A 31 19.97 -10.86 3.48
C SER A 31 20.26 -9.45 2.94
N GLN A 32 21.51 -9.10 2.65
CA GLN A 32 21.87 -7.75 2.18
C GLN A 32 21.46 -7.48 0.73
N SER A 33 21.50 -8.48 -0.15
CA SER A 33 20.99 -8.34 -1.52
C SER A 33 19.48 -8.17 -1.55
N ASP A 34 18.75 -8.94 -0.74
CA ASP A 34 17.29 -8.84 -0.62
C ASP A 34 16.85 -7.48 -0.07
N ASP A 35 17.55 -6.95 0.94
CA ASP A 35 17.25 -5.63 1.50
C ASP A 35 17.45 -4.50 0.48
N SER A 36 18.49 -4.58 -0.37
CA SER A 36 18.74 -3.58 -1.40
C SER A 36 17.70 -3.59 -2.51
N GLU A 37 17.23 -4.78 -2.92
CA GLU A 37 16.14 -4.93 -3.88
C GLU A 37 14.81 -4.43 -3.31
N GLN A 38 14.49 -4.78 -2.07
CA GLN A 38 13.28 -4.28 -1.40
C GLN A 38 13.26 -2.75 -1.33
N ARG A 39 14.38 -2.12 -0.95
CA ARG A 39 14.49 -0.64 -0.93
C ARG A 39 14.25 -0.04 -2.30
N LYS A 40 14.83 -0.60 -3.35
CA LYS A 40 14.63 -0.11 -4.72
C LYS A 40 13.18 -0.20 -5.15
N LEU A 41 12.51 -1.32 -4.88
CA LEU A 41 11.10 -1.52 -5.19
C LEU A 41 10.22 -0.52 -4.42
N LEU A 42 10.44 -0.37 -3.11
CA LEU A 42 9.69 0.58 -2.28
C LEU A 42 9.88 2.03 -2.75
N TRP A 43 11.08 2.43 -3.18
CA TRP A 43 11.29 3.76 -3.77
C TRP A 43 10.52 3.95 -5.07
N GLN A 44 10.46 2.92 -5.92
CA GLN A 44 9.71 2.97 -7.17
C GLN A 44 8.21 3.14 -6.91
N VAL A 45 7.62 2.30 -6.06
CA VAL A 45 6.19 2.40 -5.74
C VAL A 45 5.85 3.68 -4.99
N LEU A 46 6.71 4.14 -4.07
CA LEU A 46 6.56 5.44 -3.41
C LEU A 46 6.49 6.60 -4.41
N THR A 47 7.39 6.61 -5.40
CA THR A 47 7.43 7.67 -6.43
C THR A 47 6.16 7.65 -7.28
N ILE A 48 5.67 6.47 -7.67
CA ILE A 48 4.43 6.33 -8.43
C ILE A 48 3.26 6.87 -7.62
N ASN A 49 3.10 6.43 -6.37
CA ASN A 49 1.97 6.85 -5.52
C ASN A 49 2.02 8.34 -5.20
N ALA A 50 3.19 8.89 -4.85
CA ALA A 50 3.34 10.32 -4.59
C ALA A 50 3.01 11.17 -5.83
N PHE A 51 3.37 10.72 -7.03
CA PHE A 51 3.02 11.39 -8.27
C PHE A 51 1.51 11.37 -8.52
N PHE A 52 0.86 10.20 -8.41
CA PHE A 52 -0.58 10.09 -8.61
C PHE A 52 -1.37 10.79 -7.52
N PHE A 53 -0.94 10.76 -6.26
CA PHE A 53 -1.53 11.58 -5.21
C PHE A 53 -1.67 13.05 -5.63
N VAL A 54 -0.59 13.67 -6.09
CA VAL A 54 -0.62 15.09 -6.52
C VAL A 54 -1.52 15.28 -7.74
N LEU A 55 -1.41 14.39 -8.73
CA LEU A 55 -2.18 14.47 -9.98
C LEU A 55 -3.69 14.34 -9.70
N GLU A 56 -4.11 13.32 -8.94
CA GLU A 56 -5.51 13.06 -8.63
C GLU A 56 -6.09 14.09 -7.67
N MET A 57 -5.33 14.55 -6.69
CA MET A 57 -5.78 15.61 -5.79
C MET A 57 -6.12 16.89 -6.55
N ILE A 58 -5.23 17.34 -7.43
CA ILE A 58 -5.45 18.55 -8.26
C ILE A 58 -6.63 18.34 -9.21
N THR A 59 -6.63 17.23 -9.95
CA THR A 59 -7.67 16.96 -10.95
C THR A 59 -9.03 16.68 -10.31
N GLY A 60 -9.05 16.02 -9.14
CA GLY A 60 -10.26 15.77 -8.36
C GLY A 60 -10.93 17.05 -7.88
N PHE A 61 -10.15 18.03 -7.40
CA PHE A 61 -10.69 19.35 -7.05
C PHE A 61 -11.17 20.12 -8.27
N VAL A 62 -10.40 20.16 -9.34
CA VAL A 62 -10.74 20.90 -10.58
C VAL A 62 -11.97 20.29 -11.26
N SER A 63 -12.13 18.97 -11.23
CA SER A 63 -13.26 18.27 -11.85
C SER A 63 -14.47 18.08 -10.93
N ASN A 64 -14.41 18.55 -9.68
CA ASN A 64 -15.42 18.31 -8.64
C ASN A 64 -15.67 16.82 -8.33
N SER A 65 -14.74 15.91 -8.65
CA SER A 65 -14.87 14.49 -8.40
C SER A 65 -14.45 14.12 -6.98
N MET A 66 -15.35 13.51 -6.22
CA MET A 66 -15.03 12.96 -4.91
C MET A 66 -14.28 11.64 -5.02
N GLY A 67 -14.59 10.84 -6.04
CA GLY A 67 -13.87 9.59 -6.32
C GLY A 67 -12.37 9.82 -6.52
N LEU A 68 -11.98 10.83 -7.34
CA LEU A 68 -10.57 11.19 -7.51
C LEU A 68 -9.93 11.75 -6.23
N VAL A 69 -10.67 12.55 -5.46
CA VAL A 69 -10.15 13.08 -4.18
C VAL A 69 -9.94 11.96 -3.17
N ALA A 70 -10.87 11.03 -3.05
CA ALA A 70 -10.76 9.89 -2.15
C ALA A 70 -9.59 8.97 -2.56
N ASP A 71 -9.48 8.65 -3.84
CA ASP A 71 -8.38 7.86 -4.42
C ASP A 71 -7.02 8.53 -4.15
N SER A 72 -6.92 9.86 -4.31
CA SER A 72 -5.70 10.61 -3.96
C SER A 72 -5.34 10.51 -2.48
N LEU A 73 -6.30 10.44 -1.57
CA LEU A 73 -6.02 10.24 -0.13
C LEU A 73 -5.47 8.84 0.15
N ASP A 74 -5.91 7.81 -0.57
CA ASP A 74 -5.34 6.47 -0.51
C ASP A 74 -3.89 6.46 -1.03
N MET A 75 -3.62 7.14 -2.16
CA MET A 75 -2.25 7.32 -2.67
C MET A 75 -1.33 8.04 -1.68
N LEU A 76 -1.87 9.03 -0.95
CA LEU A 76 -1.13 9.68 0.14
C LEU A 76 -0.83 8.69 1.27
N ALA A 77 -1.84 7.91 1.70
CA ALA A 77 -1.66 6.89 2.73
C ALA A 77 -0.57 5.90 2.33
N ASP A 78 -0.61 5.40 1.11
CA ASP A 78 0.37 4.49 0.56
C ASP A 78 1.76 5.09 0.50
N SER A 79 1.89 6.35 0.10
CA SER A 79 3.17 7.06 0.10
C SER A 79 3.80 7.13 1.50
N VAL A 80 2.97 7.35 2.53
CA VAL A 80 3.42 7.30 3.93
C VAL A 80 3.82 5.88 4.33
N VAL A 81 3.01 4.88 3.97
CA VAL A 81 3.28 3.45 4.24
C VAL A 81 4.62 3.02 3.62
N TYR A 82 4.85 3.34 2.34
CA TYR A 82 6.10 2.98 1.66
C TYR A 82 7.31 3.72 2.25
N SER A 83 7.14 4.98 2.63
CA SER A 83 8.18 5.73 3.35
C SER A 83 8.55 5.05 4.67
N LEU A 84 7.56 4.65 5.47
CA LEU A 84 7.76 3.91 6.71
C LEU A 84 8.35 2.52 6.47
N ALA A 85 7.93 1.81 5.42
CA ALA A 85 8.47 0.52 5.04
C ALA A 85 9.96 0.61 4.67
N LEU A 86 10.40 1.69 4.02
CA LEU A 86 11.82 1.94 3.73
C LEU A 86 12.67 2.01 5.00
N PHE A 87 12.14 2.56 6.11
CA PHE A 87 12.81 2.55 7.42
C PHE A 87 12.77 1.17 8.11
N ALA A 88 11.87 0.28 7.68
CA ALA A 88 11.74 -1.07 8.24
C ALA A 88 12.70 -2.08 7.61
N VAL A 89 13.12 -1.85 6.36
CA VAL A 89 14.02 -2.77 5.63
C VAL A 89 15.34 -2.95 6.39
N GLY A 90 15.72 -4.22 6.63
CA GLY A 90 16.89 -4.57 7.45
C GLY A 90 16.68 -4.44 8.96
N GLY A 91 15.48 -4.05 9.41
CA GLY A 91 15.15 -3.89 10.83
C GLY A 91 14.61 -5.15 11.50
N ALA A 92 14.52 -5.11 12.84
CA ALA A 92 13.93 -6.20 13.63
C ALA A 92 12.46 -6.43 13.30
N VAL A 93 11.98 -7.69 13.44
CA VAL A 93 10.59 -8.09 13.17
C VAL A 93 9.58 -7.24 13.95
N ALA A 94 9.87 -6.90 15.20
CA ALA A 94 9.00 -6.04 16.02
C ALA A 94 8.81 -4.65 15.39
N ARG A 95 9.85 -4.06 14.78
CA ARG A 95 9.77 -2.77 14.07
C ARG A 95 8.90 -2.89 12.82
N LYS A 96 9.07 -3.96 12.02
CA LYS A 96 8.29 -4.23 10.81
C LYS A 96 6.80 -4.35 11.13
N ASN A 97 6.45 -5.07 12.20
CA ASN A 97 5.08 -5.21 12.67
C ASN A 97 4.51 -3.90 13.24
N GLY A 98 5.32 -3.11 13.95
CA GLY A 98 4.92 -1.81 14.47
C GLY A 98 4.57 -0.82 13.35
N ILE A 99 5.37 -0.79 12.30
CA ILE A 99 5.15 0.05 11.11
C ILE A 99 3.88 -0.38 10.38
N ALA A 100 3.66 -1.67 10.17
CA ALA A 100 2.43 -2.16 9.52
C ALA A 100 1.16 -1.74 10.31
N LYS A 101 1.18 -1.82 11.65
CA LYS A 101 0.07 -1.35 12.49
C LYS A 101 -0.14 0.16 12.39
N MET A 102 0.92 0.95 12.46
CA MET A 102 0.85 2.41 12.36
C MET A 102 0.28 2.84 11.00
N SER A 103 0.69 2.19 9.93
CA SER A 103 0.16 2.39 8.58
C SER A 103 -1.35 2.15 8.52
N GLY A 104 -1.84 1.06 9.11
CA GLY A 104 -3.27 0.76 9.17
C GLY A 104 -4.08 1.82 9.93
N TYR A 105 -3.57 2.32 11.07
CA TYR A 105 -4.24 3.39 11.81
C TYR A 105 -4.25 4.71 11.03
N PHE A 106 -3.16 5.04 10.34
CA PHE A 106 -3.10 6.24 9.51
C PHE A 106 -4.11 6.18 8.37
N GLN A 107 -4.19 5.04 7.66
CA GLN A 107 -5.15 4.84 6.58
C GLN A 107 -6.60 4.90 7.09
N LEU A 108 -6.89 4.28 8.24
CA LEU A 108 -8.22 4.39 8.85
C LEU A 108 -8.60 5.85 9.17
N THR A 109 -7.64 6.66 9.64
CA THR A 109 -7.87 8.08 9.92
C THR A 109 -8.22 8.83 8.65
N LEU A 110 -7.47 8.61 7.55
CA LEU A 110 -7.75 9.25 6.26
C LEU A 110 -9.11 8.80 5.69
N ALA A 111 -9.46 7.52 5.82
CA ALA A 111 -10.76 7.00 5.39
C ALA A 111 -11.92 7.69 6.14
N VAL A 112 -11.81 7.91 7.45
CA VAL A 112 -12.82 8.64 8.24
C VAL A 112 -12.93 10.10 7.77
N LEU A 113 -11.81 10.78 7.52
CA LEU A 113 -11.82 12.15 7.03
C LEU A 113 -12.44 12.25 5.62
N GLY A 114 -12.10 11.32 4.72
CA GLY A 114 -12.71 11.20 3.40
C GLY A 114 -14.22 10.98 3.48
N PHE A 115 -14.66 10.07 4.36
CA PHE A 115 -16.08 9.81 4.56
C PHE A 115 -16.86 11.03 5.05
N VAL A 116 -16.29 11.83 5.96
CA VAL A 116 -16.89 13.09 6.40
C VAL A 116 -17.04 14.07 5.23
N GLU A 117 -16.03 14.15 4.35
CA GLU A 117 -16.08 15.00 3.16
C GLU A 117 -17.15 14.53 2.15
N VAL A 118 -17.29 13.21 1.96
CA VAL A 118 -18.36 12.63 1.13
C VAL A 118 -19.73 13.04 1.66
N ILE A 119 -19.97 12.90 2.98
CA ILE A 119 -21.23 13.33 3.60
C ILE A 119 -21.47 14.83 3.38
N ARG A 120 -20.45 15.66 3.58
CA ARG A 120 -20.54 17.10 3.36
C ARG A 120 -20.96 17.43 1.92
N ARG A 121 -20.37 16.77 0.92
CA ARG A 121 -20.72 16.95 -0.50
C ARG A 121 -22.08 16.38 -0.85
N PHE A 122 -22.48 15.28 -0.23
CA PHE A 122 -23.80 14.68 -0.44
C PHE A 122 -24.92 15.63 0.00
N LEU A 123 -24.76 16.25 1.17
CA LEU A 123 -25.72 17.21 1.74
C LEU A 123 -25.64 18.59 1.11
N GLY A 124 -24.55 18.94 0.44
CA GLY A 124 -24.32 20.24 -0.19
C GLY A 124 -24.73 20.29 -1.66
N PHE A 125 -24.81 21.54 -2.19
CA PHE A 125 -24.97 21.78 -3.62
C PHE A 125 -23.57 21.73 -4.27
N THR A 126 -23.22 20.57 -4.84
CA THR A 126 -22.00 20.40 -5.64
C THR A 126 -22.38 20.15 -7.10
N GLU A 127 -21.56 20.63 -8.02
CA GLU A 127 -21.75 20.40 -9.45
C GLU A 127 -21.55 18.92 -9.81
N VAL A 128 -22.07 18.53 -10.98
CA VAL A 128 -21.81 17.19 -11.55
C VAL A 128 -20.34 17.11 -11.95
N PRO A 129 -19.62 16.08 -11.53
CA PRO A 129 -18.19 15.97 -11.84
C PRO A 129 -17.92 15.76 -13.32
N ALA A 130 -16.74 16.20 -13.79
CA ALA A 130 -16.31 16.03 -15.16
C ALA A 130 -15.92 14.55 -15.42
N PHE A 131 -16.82 13.76 -15.95
CA PHE A 131 -16.66 12.32 -16.15
C PHE A 131 -15.44 11.95 -17.01
N GLN A 132 -15.09 12.81 -18.00
CA GLN A 132 -13.90 12.57 -18.83
C GLN A 132 -12.61 12.58 -18.01
N THR A 133 -12.50 13.54 -17.08
CA THR A 133 -11.36 13.64 -16.17
C THR A 133 -11.32 12.44 -15.24
N MET A 134 -12.46 12.03 -14.66
CA MET A 134 -12.55 10.85 -13.82
C MET A 134 -11.99 9.61 -14.54
N ILE A 135 -12.53 9.31 -15.73
CA ILE A 135 -12.15 8.10 -16.49
C ILE A 135 -10.67 8.16 -16.90
N LEU A 136 -10.21 9.30 -17.46
CA LEU A 136 -8.84 9.40 -17.96
C LEU A 136 -7.80 9.30 -16.83
N ILE A 137 -8.01 10.03 -15.76
CA ILE A 137 -7.04 10.10 -14.64
C ILE A 137 -7.01 8.76 -13.91
N SER A 138 -8.18 8.16 -13.60
CA SER A 138 -8.21 6.85 -12.93
C SER A 138 -7.71 5.72 -13.82
N LEU A 139 -7.81 5.81 -15.14
CA LEU A 139 -7.17 4.86 -16.05
C LEU A 139 -5.63 4.94 -15.98
N LEU A 140 -5.08 6.15 -15.91
CA LEU A 140 -3.64 6.35 -15.75
C LEU A 140 -3.17 5.85 -14.39
N ALA A 141 -3.90 6.15 -13.31
CA ALA A 141 -3.60 5.69 -11.97
C ALA A 141 -3.71 4.15 -11.86
N LEU A 142 -4.73 3.54 -12.47
CA LEU A 142 -4.87 2.08 -12.56
C LEU A 142 -3.63 1.42 -13.17
N ILE A 143 -3.09 2.00 -14.25
CA ILE A 143 -1.85 1.49 -14.87
C ILE A 143 -0.68 1.63 -13.90
N GLY A 144 -0.54 2.77 -13.23
CA GLY A 144 0.49 3.02 -12.22
C GLY A 144 0.43 2.02 -11.06
N ASN A 145 -0.77 1.79 -10.52
CA ASN A 145 -1.01 0.85 -9.42
C ASN A 145 -0.82 -0.61 -9.85
N ALA A 146 -1.22 -0.98 -11.05
CA ALA A 146 -0.95 -2.32 -11.60
C ALA A 146 0.56 -2.58 -11.73
N ILE A 147 1.35 -1.58 -12.16
CA ILE A 147 2.81 -1.65 -12.20
C ILE A 147 3.37 -1.77 -10.78
N SER A 148 2.92 -0.95 -9.83
CA SER A 148 3.33 -0.99 -8.43
C SER A 148 3.05 -2.34 -7.79
N LEU A 149 1.85 -2.88 -7.98
CA LEU A 149 1.45 -4.20 -7.48
C LEU A 149 2.32 -5.32 -8.07
N TYR A 150 2.57 -5.28 -9.38
CA TYR A 150 3.46 -6.24 -10.05
C TYR A 150 4.89 -6.20 -9.47
N LEU A 151 5.43 -4.99 -9.25
CA LEU A 151 6.75 -4.81 -8.65
C LEU A 151 6.82 -5.39 -7.23
N LEU A 152 5.83 -5.10 -6.40
CA LEU A 152 5.73 -5.62 -5.03
C LEU A 152 5.62 -7.15 -5.01
N GLN A 153 4.78 -7.73 -5.86
CA GLN A 153 4.62 -9.19 -5.97
C GLN A 153 5.91 -9.88 -6.44
N LYS A 154 6.67 -9.24 -7.32
CA LYS A 154 7.95 -9.76 -7.82
C LYS A 154 8.99 -9.92 -6.70
N SER A 155 8.93 -9.13 -5.64
CA SER A 155 9.84 -9.23 -4.49
C SER A 155 9.73 -10.56 -3.75
N LYS A 156 8.57 -11.27 -3.85
CA LYS A 156 8.24 -12.50 -3.12
C LYS A 156 8.49 -12.43 -1.60
N SER A 157 8.60 -11.22 -1.07
CA SER A 157 8.85 -11.00 0.36
C SER A 157 7.62 -11.39 1.19
N LYS A 158 7.88 -12.12 2.29
CA LYS A 158 6.87 -12.52 3.28
C LYS A 158 6.86 -11.60 4.51
N GLU A 159 7.64 -10.53 4.48
CA GLU A 159 7.73 -9.60 5.59
C GLU A 159 6.46 -8.77 5.75
N ALA A 160 6.05 -8.52 7.00
CA ALA A 160 4.77 -7.90 7.32
C ALA A 160 4.57 -6.54 6.63
N HIS A 161 5.62 -5.70 6.55
CA HIS A 161 5.54 -4.39 5.90
C HIS A 161 5.37 -4.49 4.38
N MET A 162 5.98 -5.49 3.73
CA MET A 162 5.84 -5.73 2.29
C MET A 162 4.45 -6.32 1.97
N GLN A 163 3.94 -7.22 2.82
CA GLN A 163 2.58 -7.75 2.68
C GLN A 163 1.51 -6.65 2.84
N ALA A 164 1.68 -5.77 3.84
CA ALA A 164 0.81 -4.62 4.00
C ALA A 164 0.82 -3.73 2.75
N SER A 165 2.00 -3.42 2.21
CA SER A 165 2.14 -2.64 0.97
C SER A 165 1.40 -3.27 -0.22
N MET A 166 1.50 -4.59 -0.39
CA MET A 166 0.77 -5.30 -1.46
C MET A 166 -0.75 -5.23 -1.30
N ILE A 167 -1.25 -5.35 -0.07
CA ILE A 167 -2.70 -5.26 0.22
C ILE A 167 -3.20 -3.87 -0.13
N PHE A 168 -2.51 -2.81 0.29
CA PHE A 168 -2.90 -1.43 0.03
C PHE A 168 -2.92 -1.13 -1.47
N THR A 169 -1.83 -1.40 -2.19
CA THR A 169 -1.80 -1.21 -3.66
C THR A 169 -2.85 -2.06 -4.40
N SER A 170 -3.19 -3.25 -3.89
CA SER A 170 -4.28 -4.06 -4.45
C SER A 170 -5.64 -3.38 -4.30
N ASN A 171 -5.89 -2.68 -3.19
CA ASN A 171 -7.10 -1.90 -2.98
C ASN A 171 -7.19 -0.72 -3.97
N ASP A 172 -6.08 0.00 -4.22
CA ASP A 172 -6.05 1.11 -5.18
C ASP A 172 -6.46 0.67 -6.59
N VAL A 173 -6.03 -0.52 -7.02
CA VAL A 173 -6.48 -1.10 -8.31
C VAL A 173 -8.01 -1.25 -8.34
N ILE A 174 -8.62 -1.69 -7.25
CA ILE A 174 -10.08 -1.85 -7.14
C ILE A 174 -10.77 -0.48 -7.12
N VAL A 175 -10.25 0.47 -6.35
CA VAL A 175 -10.80 1.84 -6.24
C VAL A 175 -10.74 2.54 -7.60
N ASN A 176 -9.62 2.48 -8.30
CA ASN A 176 -9.48 3.07 -9.64
C ASN A 176 -10.51 2.51 -10.64
N ILE A 177 -10.74 1.20 -10.64
CA ILE A 177 -11.80 0.59 -11.45
C ILE A 177 -13.17 1.15 -11.04
N GLY A 178 -13.41 1.30 -9.75
CA GLY A 178 -14.62 1.90 -9.20
C GLY A 178 -14.85 3.33 -9.69
N VAL A 179 -13.80 4.18 -9.67
CA VAL A 179 -13.90 5.57 -10.16
C VAL A 179 -14.15 5.63 -11.67
N ILE A 180 -13.56 4.72 -12.46
CA ILE A 180 -13.84 4.60 -13.90
C ILE A 180 -15.32 4.26 -14.11
N VAL A 181 -15.85 3.26 -13.40
CA VAL A 181 -17.26 2.86 -13.48
C VAL A 181 -18.17 4.01 -13.05
N ALA A 182 -17.84 4.72 -11.95
CA ALA A 182 -18.57 5.89 -11.51
C ALA A 182 -18.57 6.99 -12.59
N GLY A 183 -17.45 7.26 -13.24
CA GLY A 183 -17.36 8.23 -14.34
C GLY A 183 -18.27 7.86 -15.53
N ILE A 184 -18.32 6.58 -15.88
CA ILE A 184 -19.26 6.07 -16.91
C ILE A 184 -20.73 6.28 -16.48
N LEU A 185 -21.06 6.00 -15.22
CA LEU A 185 -22.40 6.21 -14.69
C LEU A 185 -22.76 7.69 -14.59
N VAL A 186 -21.81 8.56 -14.23
CA VAL A 186 -22.00 10.03 -14.26
C VAL A 186 -22.37 10.50 -15.67
N TYR A 187 -21.70 9.97 -16.70
CA TYR A 187 -22.02 10.29 -18.10
C TYR A 187 -23.46 9.92 -18.47
N PHE A 188 -23.93 8.71 -18.10
CA PHE A 188 -25.28 8.27 -18.43
C PHE A 188 -26.38 8.92 -17.58
N THR A 189 -26.11 9.18 -16.31
CA THR A 189 -27.11 9.69 -15.35
C THR A 189 -27.12 11.21 -15.23
N ASN A 190 -26.08 11.88 -15.69
CA ASN A 190 -25.83 13.32 -15.47
C ASN A 190 -26.01 13.70 -13.98
N SER A 191 -25.55 12.86 -13.08
CA SER A 191 -25.71 12.98 -11.63
C SER A 191 -24.37 12.83 -10.92
N LYS A 192 -24.21 13.54 -9.79
CA LYS A 192 -23.05 13.42 -8.89
C LYS A 192 -23.09 12.13 -8.04
N ILE A 193 -24.24 11.46 -7.96
CA ILE A 193 -24.44 10.34 -7.03
C ILE A 193 -23.44 9.19 -7.25
N PRO A 194 -23.17 8.71 -8.48
CA PRO A 194 -22.22 7.63 -8.68
C PRO A 194 -20.81 7.96 -8.17
N ASP A 195 -20.35 9.20 -8.36
CA ASP A 195 -19.06 9.68 -7.88
C ASP A 195 -18.99 9.74 -6.35
N LEU A 196 -20.05 10.20 -5.70
CA LEU A 196 -20.15 10.26 -4.24
C LEU A 196 -20.28 8.88 -3.57
N VAL A 197 -20.83 7.90 -4.28
CA VAL A 197 -20.98 6.53 -3.75
C VAL A 197 -19.66 5.78 -3.79
N ILE A 198 -18.80 6.08 -4.78
CA ILE A 198 -17.52 5.41 -4.91
C ILE A 198 -16.42 6.11 -4.09
N GLY A 199 -16.45 7.44 -3.98
CA GLY A 199 -15.54 8.21 -3.13
C GLY A 199 -15.90 8.13 -1.65
#